data_04dc365b9c8a1f5d56225fb27b6e763d
#
_entry.id   04dc365b9c8a1f5d56225fb27b6e763d
#
_cell.length_a   1.000
_cell.length_b   1.000
_cell.length_c   1.000
_cell.angle_alpha   90.00
_cell.angle_beta   90.00
_cell.angle_gamma   90.00
#
_symmetry.space_group_name_H-M   'P 1'
#
loop_
_entity.id
_entity.type
_entity.pdbx_description
1 polymer ?
#
loop_
_entity_poly.entity_id
_entity_poly.type
_entity_poly.pdbx_seq_one_letter_code
_entity_poly.pdbx_strand_id
1 'polypeptide(L)' 'MGFSVDVVKGAWERAGGRCECTKKHDHTSRCYRKLVWENRGREGRGKWEADSVSGLHKDSVSDCQILCGSCHIQFS' A
#
# COMPACT_ATOMS: atom_id res chain seq x y z
N MET A 1 13.20 -3.49 7.13
CA MET A 1 13.57 -2.18 6.62
C MET A 1 12.52 -1.68 5.65
N GLY A 2 12.22 -0.39 5.71
CA GLY A 2 11.17 0.19 4.92
C GLY A 2 11.70 0.87 3.66
N PHE A 3 10.77 1.33 2.85
CA PHE A 3 11.08 2.14 1.68
C PHE A 3 11.42 3.56 2.10
N SER A 4 12.23 4.24 1.29
CA SER A 4 12.49 5.68 1.52
C SER A 4 11.20 6.46 1.30
N VAL A 5 11.11 7.66 1.91
CA VAL A 5 9.93 8.51 1.79
C VAL A 5 9.66 8.86 0.33
N ASP A 6 10.70 9.13 -0.44
CA ASP A 6 10.55 9.48 -1.86
C ASP A 6 9.92 8.34 -2.65
N VAL A 7 10.32 7.10 -2.38
CA VAL A 7 9.78 5.92 -3.03
C VAL A 7 8.31 5.75 -2.65
N VAL A 8 8.00 5.86 -1.35
CA VAL A 8 6.62 5.71 -0.87
C VAL A 8 5.74 6.79 -1.47
N LYS A 9 6.22 8.03 -1.54
CA LYS A 9 5.46 9.14 -2.11
C LYS A 9 5.18 8.91 -3.59
N GLY A 10 6.16 8.42 -4.34
CA GLY A 10 5.96 8.09 -5.75
C GLY A 10 4.93 7.00 -5.95
N ALA A 11 4.98 5.96 -5.12
CA ALA A 11 3.99 4.89 -5.17
C ALA A 11 2.60 5.41 -4.80
N TRP A 12 2.52 6.27 -3.79
CA TRP A 12 1.27 6.88 -3.37
C TRP A 12 0.63 7.70 -4.50
N GLU A 13 1.43 8.49 -5.20
CA GLU A 13 0.95 9.28 -6.32
C GLU A 13 0.46 8.38 -7.46
N ARG A 14 1.20 7.31 -7.75
CA ARG A 14 0.76 6.32 -8.74
C ARG A 14 -0.57 5.69 -8.34
N ALA A 15 -0.74 5.37 -7.06
CA ALA A 15 -1.96 4.75 -6.55
C ALA A 15 -3.14 5.72 -6.49
N GLY A 16 -2.88 7.01 -6.57
CA GLY A 16 -3.91 8.04 -6.44
C GLY A 16 -4.49 8.11 -5.03
N GLY A 17 -3.70 7.77 -4.01
CA GLY A 17 -4.16 7.77 -2.63
C GLY A 17 -5.13 6.65 -2.30
N ARG A 18 -5.13 5.57 -3.08
CA ARG A 18 -6.03 4.44 -2.89
C ARG A 18 -5.26 3.13 -2.82
N CYS A 19 -5.88 2.12 -2.21
CA CYS A 19 -5.27 0.80 -2.11
C CYS A 19 -5.03 0.20 -3.49
N GLU A 20 -3.87 -0.43 -3.65
CA GLU A 20 -3.46 -1.04 -4.92
C GLU A 20 -3.61 -2.57 -4.93
N CYS A 21 -4.19 -3.17 -3.89
CA CYS A 21 -4.31 -4.61 -3.79
C CYS A 21 -5.16 -5.19 -4.91
N THR A 22 -4.60 -6.16 -5.65
CA THR A 22 -5.33 -6.86 -6.70
C THR A 22 -5.57 -8.33 -6.35
N LYS A 23 -5.16 -8.77 -5.17
CA LYS A 23 -5.37 -10.15 -4.74
C LYS A 23 -6.84 -10.37 -4.40
N LYS A 24 -7.35 -11.52 -4.82
CA LYS A 24 -8.76 -11.88 -4.58
C LYS A 24 -8.90 -12.52 -3.21
N HIS A 25 -9.19 -11.70 -2.20
CA HIS A 25 -9.50 -12.21 -0.86
C HIS A 25 -10.87 -11.71 -0.40
N ASP A 26 -11.07 -10.39 -0.34
CA ASP A 26 -12.36 -9.80 0.00
C ASP A 26 -13.02 -9.11 -1.19
N HIS A 27 -12.38 -9.16 -2.36
CA HIS A 27 -12.85 -8.46 -3.56
C HIS A 27 -12.39 -9.19 -4.80
N THR A 28 -13.07 -8.98 -5.93
CA THR A 28 -12.80 -9.66 -7.19
C THR A 28 -11.92 -8.85 -8.14
N SER A 29 -11.67 -7.58 -7.82
CA SER A 29 -10.83 -6.69 -8.62
C SER A 29 -9.97 -5.86 -7.68
N ARG A 30 -9.22 -4.90 -8.24
CA ARG A 30 -8.39 -4.02 -7.43
C ARG A 30 -9.21 -3.37 -6.32
N CYS A 31 -8.67 -3.38 -5.12
CA CYS A 31 -9.25 -2.66 -4.00
C CYS A 31 -8.99 -1.16 -4.17
N TYR A 32 -10.05 -0.35 -4.22
CA TYR A 32 -9.93 1.10 -4.41
C TYR A 32 -10.24 1.86 -3.13
N ARG A 33 -10.02 1.26 -1.97
CA ARG A 33 -10.32 1.91 -0.70
C ARG A 33 -9.51 3.19 -0.57
N LYS A 34 -10.19 4.29 -0.29
CA LYS A 34 -9.55 5.59 -0.14
C LYS A 34 -8.70 5.61 1.13
N LEU A 35 -7.49 6.13 1.02
CA LEU A 35 -6.52 6.15 2.11
C LEU A 35 -6.20 7.59 2.52
N VAL A 36 -5.67 7.75 3.73
CA VAL A 36 -5.24 9.04 4.26
C VAL A 36 -3.73 8.97 4.51
N TRP A 37 -2.99 9.85 3.86
CA TRP A 37 -1.53 9.85 3.92
C TRP A 37 -1.00 9.81 5.36
N GLU A 38 -1.57 10.63 6.24
CA GLU A 38 -1.12 10.79 7.61
C GLU A 38 -1.42 9.57 8.49
N ASN A 39 -2.24 8.65 8.00
CA ASN A 39 -2.65 7.47 8.77
C ASN A 39 -1.82 6.22 8.43
N ARG A 40 -0.67 6.41 7.82
CA ARG A 40 0.23 5.30 7.55
C ARG A 40 0.68 4.66 8.86
N GLY A 41 0.36 3.36 9.01
CA GLY A 41 0.74 2.61 10.21
C GLY A 41 -0.02 3.00 11.45
N ARG A 42 -1.11 3.79 11.32
CA ARG A 42 -1.91 4.25 12.45
C ARG A 42 -3.30 3.65 12.41
N GLU A 43 -3.93 3.57 13.57
CA GLU A 43 -5.32 3.18 13.64
C GLU A 43 -6.21 4.31 13.11
N GLY A 44 -7.33 3.96 12.49
CA GLY A 44 -8.29 4.94 12.03
C GLY A 44 -8.68 4.75 10.57
N ARG A 45 -9.54 5.66 10.10
CA ARG A 45 -10.03 5.63 8.72
C ARG A 45 -8.90 5.91 7.75
N GLY A 46 -8.83 5.10 6.71
CA GLY A 46 -7.83 5.28 5.67
C GLY A 46 -6.42 4.85 6.08
N LYS A 47 -6.29 4.02 7.11
CA LYS A 47 -4.99 3.49 7.50
C LYS A 47 -4.41 2.65 6.37
N TRP A 48 -3.08 2.68 6.21
CA TRP A 48 -2.43 1.99 5.11
C TRP A 48 -0.97 1.71 5.43
N GLU A 49 -0.34 0.91 4.61
CA GLU A 49 1.09 0.64 4.68
C GLU A 49 1.65 0.40 3.29
N ALA A 50 2.98 0.50 3.17
CA ALA A 50 3.69 0.20 1.95
C ALA A 50 4.32 -1.19 2.09
N ASP A 51 4.12 -2.02 1.06
CA ASP A 51 4.63 -3.39 1.06
C ASP A 51 5.43 -3.65 -0.20
N SER A 52 6.34 -4.64 -0.13
CA SER A 52 7.15 -5.02 -1.26
C SER A 52 6.39 -5.98 -2.16
N VAL A 53 6.33 -5.67 -3.46
CA VAL A 53 5.68 -6.54 -4.44
C VAL A 53 6.47 -7.83 -4.63
N SER A 54 7.78 -7.73 -4.71
CA SER A 54 8.66 -8.89 -4.93
C SER A 54 8.98 -9.66 -3.66
N GLY A 55 8.76 -9.05 -2.49
CA GLY A 55 9.21 -9.59 -1.22
C GLY A 55 10.67 -9.32 -0.93
N LEU A 56 11.40 -8.69 -1.84
CA LEU A 56 12.82 -8.40 -1.69
C LEU A 56 13.09 -7.02 -1.10
N HIS A 57 12.04 -6.24 -0.89
CA HIS A 57 12.12 -4.89 -0.31
C HIS A 57 13.10 -3.97 -1.05
N LYS A 58 13.02 -3.99 -2.38
CA LYS A 58 13.80 -3.09 -3.21
C LYS A 58 13.30 -1.67 -3.03
N ASP A 59 14.22 -0.72 -2.86
CA ASP A 59 13.86 0.67 -2.66
C ASP A 59 13.56 1.34 -4.01
N SER A 60 12.44 0.94 -4.62
CA SER A 60 12.01 1.50 -5.90
C SER A 60 10.49 1.60 -5.93
N VAL A 61 9.98 2.56 -6.68
CA VAL A 61 8.54 2.80 -6.80
C VAL A 61 7.83 1.55 -7.37
N SER A 62 8.46 0.88 -8.32
CA SER A 62 7.87 -0.30 -8.95
C SER A 62 7.70 -1.46 -7.97
N ASP A 63 8.52 -1.53 -6.92
CA ASP A 63 8.43 -2.59 -5.92
C ASP A 63 7.62 -2.16 -4.70
N CYS A 64 7.24 -0.92 -4.62
CA CYS A 64 6.49 -0.36 -3.49
C CYS A 64 5.00 -0.38 -3.81
N GLN A 65 4.23 -1.11 -3.02
CA GLN A 65 2.79 -1.23 -3.21
C GLN A 65 2.06 -0.61 -2.02
N ILE A 66 1.04 0.20 -2.32
CA ILE A 66 0.25 0.88 -1.30
C ILE A 66 -0.97 0.02 -0.98
N LEU A 67 -1.08 -0.43 0.27
CA LEU A 67 -2.16 -1.32 0.70
C LEU A 67 -2.90 -0.73 1.89
N CYS A 68 -4.24 -0.85 1.89
CA CYS A 68 -5.01 -0.49 3.07
C CYS A 68 -4.74 -1.48 4.19
N GLY A 69 -5.13 -1.14 5.42
CA GLY A 69 -4.83 -1.98 6.56
C GLY A 69 -5.29 -3.42 6.41
N SER A 70 -6.49 -3.63 5.86
CA SER A 70 -7.02 -4.98 5.66
C SER A 70 -6.20 -5.77 4.64
N CYS A 71 -5.87 -5.14 3.51
CA CYS A 71 -5.09 -5.81 2.47
C CYS A 71 -3.66 -6.08 2.92
N HIS A 72 -3.08 -5.18 3.71
CA HIS A 72 -1.75 -5.36 4.26
C HIS A 72 -1.68 -6.62 5.14
N ILE A 73 -2.69 -6.82 5.97
CA ILE A 73 -2.76 -8.01 6.83
C ILE A 73 -2.85 -9.28 5.99
N GLN A 74 -3.67 -9.26 4.94
CA GLN A 74 -3.82 -10.41 4.04
C GLN A 74 -2.54 -10.69 3.24
N PHE A 75 -1.78 -9.64 2.93
CA PHE A 75 -0.55 -9.77 2.17
C PHE A 75 0.59 -10.35 3.00
N SER A 76 0.57 -10.09 4.29
CA SER A 76 1.56 -10.63 5.21
C SER A 76 1.23 -12.07 5.58
#